data_89c3f54472c88370ecb108146a449286
#
_entry.id   89c3f54472c88370ecb108146a449286
#
_cell.length_a   1.000
_cell.length_b   1.000
_cell.length_c   1.000
_cell.angle_alpha   90.00
_cell.angle_beta   90.00
_cell.angle_gamma   90.00
#
_symmetry.space_group_name_H-M   'P 1'
#
loop_
_entity.id
_entity.type
_entity.pdbx_description
1 polymer ?
#
loop_
_entity_poly.entity_id
_entity_poly.type
_entity_poly.pdbx_seq_one_letter_code
_entity_poly.pdbx_strand_id
1 'polypeptide(L)'
;GISYWLEMDTVTGRIGGKVLLAFNLSFCNFIFARLLDNKTANEVAKHLYAIKNNLHQKEMSFCELFPVILTDNGGEFARVDDIEMDVRGESKLFFCDPNRSDQKGRIEKNHTLIRDILPKGSSFDNLTQEDINLVCSHVNSVKRAAFNGKSAYELFTFTYGEELATLLGISKIDPENVIQSPRLLDK
;
A
#
# COMPACT_ATOMS: atom_id res chain seq x y z
N GLY A 1 13.75 13.96 14.54
CA GLY A 1 13.86 12.67 13.88
C GLY A 1 12.61 12.29 13.11
N ILE A 2 12.74 11.38 12.16
CA ILE A 2 11.61 10.92 11.36
C ILE A 2 10.82 9.93 12.19
N SER A 3 9.55 10.24 12.45
CA SER A 3 8.68 9.43 13.32
C SER A 3 7.86 8.40 12.57
N TYR A 4 7.83 8.44 11.23
CA TYR A 4 7.10 7.49 10.39
C TYR A 4 7.75 7.36 9.02
N TRP A 5 7.40 6.30 8.32
CA TRP A 5 7.86 6.03 6.96
C TRP A 5 6.78 5.27 6.19
N LEU A 6 6.90 5.27 4.88
CA LEU A 6 6.07 4.48 3.98
C LEU A 6 6.84 3.21 3.60
N GLU A 7 6.32 2.06 3.96
CA GLU A 7 6.88 0.78 3.51
C GLU A 7 6.27 0.42 2.16
N MET A 8 7.11 -0.04 1.23
CA MET A 8 6.70 -0.43 -0.11
C MET A 8 7.20 -1.86 -0.37
N ASP A 9 6.30 -2.72 -0.86
CA ASP A 9 6.62 -4.11 -1.13
C ASP A 9 5.70 -4.66 -2.22
N THR A 10 6.06 -5.80 -2.80
CA THR A 10 5.21 -6.48 -3.77
C THR A 10 4.59 -7.72 -3.16
N VAL A 11 3.34 -7.99 -3.54
CA VAL A 11 2.61 -9.21 -3.18
C VAL A 11 2.35 -9.98 -4.46
N THR A 12 2.90 -11.18 -4.54
CA THR A 12 2.85 -12.02 -5.74
C THR A 12 1.58 -12.88 -5.74
N GLY A 13 0.89 -12.91 -6.87
CA GLY A 13 -0.17 -13.88 -7.14
C GLY A 13 0.43 -15.17 -7.68
N ARG A 14 0.08 -15.57 -8.92
CA ARG A 14 0.79 -16.66 -9.59
C ARG A 14 2.14 -16.20 -10.13
N ILE A 15 3.08 -17.12 -10.26
CA ILE A 15 4.41 -16.84 -10.85
C ILE A 15 4.21 -16.36 -12.29
N GLY A 16 4.83 -15.22 -12.62
CA GLY A 16 4.75 -14.62 -13.96
C GLY A 16 3.45 -13.87 -14.26
N GLY A 17 2.52 -13.82 -13.31
CA GLY A 17 1.27 -13.06 -13.44
C GLY A 17 1.33 -11.67 -12.84
N LYS A 18 0.14 -11.06 -12.70
CA LYS A 18 0.01 -9.76 -12.05
C LYS A 18 0.41 -9.82 -10.58
N VAL A 19 0.93 -8.70 -10.08
CA VAL A 19 1.35 -8.54 -8.69
C VAL A 19 0.74 -7.27 -8.10
N LEU A 20 0.72 -7.18 -6.77
CA LEU A 20 0.36 -5.93 -6.09
C LEU A 20 1.62 -5.19 -5.70
N LEU A 21 1.61 -3.88 -5.91
CA LEU A 21 2.54 -2.96 -5.26
C LEU A 21 1.82 -2.39 -4.04
N ALA A 22 2.22 -2.85 -2.86
CA ALA A 22 1.57 -2.49 -1.60
C ALA A 22 2.38 -1.42 -0.87
N PHE A 23 1.67 -0.42 -0.34
CA PHE A 23 2.22 0.66 0.47
C PHE A 23 1.59 0.61 1.85
N ASN A 24 2.42 0.68 2.89
CA ASN A 24 1.96 0.64 4.27
C ASN A 24 2.57 1.81 5.05
N LEU A 25 1.71 2.62 5.66
CA LEU A 25 2.16 3.75 6.47
C LEU A 25 2.43 3.29 7.90
N SER A 26 3.67 3.46 8.36
CA SER A 26 4.19 2.80 9.56
C SER A 26 3.46 3.16 10.87
N PHE A 27 2.99 4.41 11.03
CA PHE A 27 2.43 4.82 12.31
C PHE A 27 1.00 4.31 12.55
N CYS A 28 0.25 3.97 11.51
CA CYS A 28 -1.17 3.59 11.63
C CYS A 28 -1.53 2.30 10.88
N ASN A 29 -0.57 1.67 10.21
CA ASN A 29 -0.77 0.49 9.37
C ASN A 29 -1.81 0.66 8.25
N PHE A 30 -2.05 1.90 7.81
CA PHE A 30 -2.91 2.15 6.65
C PHE A 30 -2.23 1.61 5.40
N ILE A 31 -2.98 0.86 4.61
CA ILE A 31 -2.48 0.24 3.39
C ILE A 31 -3.25 0.72 2.16
N PHE A 32 -2.53 0.95 1.07
CA PHE A 32 -3.10 1.08 -0.27
C PHE A 32 -2.21 0.33 -1.25
N ALA A 33 -2.75 -0.05 -2.37
CA ALA A 33 -2.01 -0.89 -3.32
C ALA A 33 -2.39 -0.60 -4.76
N ARG A 34 -1.49 -0.95 -5.67
CA ARG A 34 -1.73 -0.87 -7.12
C ARG A 34 -1.53 -2.24 -7.74
N LEU A 35 -2.40 -2.56 -8.69
CA LEU A 35 -2.32 -3.80 -9.46
C LEU A 35 -1.38 -3.57 -10.64
N LEU A 36 -0.24 -4.26 -10.63
CA LEU A 36 0.79 -4.19 -11.66
C LEU A 36 0.62 -5.35 -12.65
N ASP A 37 0.86 -5.09 -13.93
CA ASP A 37 0.83 -6.15 -14.94
C ASP A 37 1.96 -7.16 -14.76
N ASN A 38 3.09 -6.72 -14.20
CA ASN A 38 4.25 -7.56 -13.94
C ASN A 38 5.12 -6.95 -12.84
N LYS A 39 6.08 -7.75 -12.35
CA LYS A 39 7.01 -7.34 -11.28
C LYS A 39 8.28 -6.75 -11.88
N THR A 40 8.18 -5.58 -12.50
CA THR A 40 9.32 -4.90 -13.12
C THR A 40 9.51 -3.48 -12.58
N ALA A 41 10.73 -2.98 -12.69
CA ALA A 41 11.07 -1.62 -12.29
C ALA A 41 10.27 -0.58 -13.09
N ASN A 42 10.01 -0.84 -14.38
CA ASN A 42 9.20 0.04 -15.21
C ASN A 42 7.74 0.14 -14.73
N GLU A 43 7.13 -0.99 -14.34
CA GLU A 43 5.78 -1.00 -13.82
C GLU A 43 5.68 -0.26 -12.48
N VAL A 44 6.64 -0.47 -11.60
CA VAL A 44 6.70 0.26 -10.32
C VAL A 44 6.79 1.77 -10.57
N ALA A 45 7.71 2.20 -11.41
CA ALA A 45 7.89 3.62 -11.75
C ALA A 45 6.63 4.23 -12.36
N LYS A 46 5.98 3.52 -13.29
CA LYS A 46 4.75 3.95 -13.95
C LYS A 46 3.63 4.20 -12.94
N HIS A 47 3.40 3.28 -12.02
CA HIS A 47 2.33 3.40 -11.03
C HIS A 47 2.62 4.47 -9.98
N LEU A 48 3.88 4.61 -9.55
CA LEU A 48 4.28 5.70 -8.67
C LEU A 48 4.08 7.08 -9.34
N TYR A 49 4.46 7.20 -10.61
CA TYR A 49 4.21 8.44 -11.36
C TYR A 49 2.73 8.79 -11.38
N ALA A 50 1.86 7.81 -11.62
CA ALA A 50 0.41 8.02 -11.65
C ALA A 50 -0.11 8.48 -10.27
N ILE A 51 0.34 7.88 -9.17
CA ILE A 51 -0.04 8.29 -7.82
C ILE A 51 0.40 9.74 -7.55
N LYS A 52 1.66 10.06 -7.83
CA LYS A 52 2.22 11.40 -7.63
C LYS A 52 1.46 12.45 -8.43
N ASN A 53 1.15 12.14 -9.69
CA ASN A 53 0.41 13.04 -10.58
C ASN A 53 -1.02 13.29 -10.07
N ASN A 54 -1.72 12.26 -9.61
CA ASN A 54 -3.07 12.40 -9.06
C ASN A 54 -3.06 13.30 -7.81
N LEU A 55 -2.09 13.13 -6.93
CA LEU A 55 -1.92 13.98 -5.75
C LEU A 55 -1.61 15.41 -6.15
N HIS A 56 -0.71 15.61 -7.10
CA HIS A 56 -0.31 16.93 -7.57
C HIS A 56 -1.49 17.72 -8.14
N GLN A 57 -2.40 17.07 -8.87
CA GLN A 57 -3.62 17.69 -9.39
C GLN A 57 -4.54 18.22 -8.30
N LYS A 58 -4.44 17.72 -7.09
CA LYS A 58 -5.16 18.16 -5.89
C LYS A 58 -4.29 19.02 -4.96
N GLU A 59 -3.21 19.57 -5.49
CA GLU A 59 -2.27 20.41 -4.74
C GLU A 59 -1.62 19.70 -3.55
N MET A 60 -1.51 18.36 -3.61
CA MET A 60 -0.82 17.54 -2.64
C MET A 60 0.51 17.05 -3.21
N SER A 61 1.49 16.85 -2.35
CA SER A 61 2.81 16.37 -2.75
C SER A 61 3.12 15.04 -2.07
N PHE A 62 3.40 14.02 -2.87
CA PHE A 62 3.78 12.69 -2.36
C PHE A 62 5.00 12.76 -1.46
N CYS A 63 6.04 13.52 -1.86
CA CYS A 63 7.27 13.62 -1.07
C CYS A 63 7.08 14.37 0.25
N GLU A 64 6.15 15.32 0.32
CA GLU A 64 5.82 15.99 1.57
C GLU A 64 5.02 15.10 2.51
N LEU A 65 4.09 14.31 1.95
CA LEU A 65 3.28 13.36 2.72
C LEU A 65 4.10 12.15 3.19
N PHE A 66 4.97 11.65 2.32
CA PHE A 66 5.76 10.43 2.52
C PHE A 66 7.24 10.70 2.26
N PRO A 67 7.91 11.43 3.16
CA PRO A 67 9.30 11.84 2.93
C PRO A 67 10.32 10.70 2.97
N VAL A 68 9.97 9.57 3.60
CA VAL A 68 10.84 8.40 3.71
C VAL A 68 10.10 7.16 3.23
N ILE A 69 10.72 6.44 2.30
CA ILE A 69 10.22 5.16 1.78
C ILE A 69 11.20 4.07 2.18
N LEU A 70 10.68 2.97 2.70
CA LEU A 70 11.46 1.80 3.08
C LEU A 70 11.03 0.62 2.22
N THR A 71 11.99 -0.06 1.58
CA THR A 71 11.73 -1.23 0.75
C THR A 71 12.86 -2.24 0.85
N ASP A 72 12.68 -3.43 0.28
CA ASP A 72 13.78 -4.39 0.14
C ASP A 72 14.59 -4.06 -1.14
N ASN A 73 15.70 -4.77 -1.34
CA ASN A 73 16.58 -4.57 -2.48
C ASN A 73 16.19 -5.47 -3.67
N GLY A 74 14.89 -5.53 -3.98
CA GLY A 74 14.38 -6.27 -5.13
C GLY A 74 14.62 -5.52 -6.45
N GLY A 75 14.72 -6.27 -7.54
CA GLY A 75 14.93 -5.69 -8.87
C GLY A 75 13.82 -4.74 -9.33
N GLU A 76 12.59 -4.92 -8.84
CA GLU A 76 11.45 -4.04 -9.13
C GLU A 76 11.62 -2.64 -8.54
N PHE A 77 12.55 -2.44 -7.61
CA PHE A 77 12.85 -1.14 -7.00
C PHE A 77 14.18 -0.54 -7.48
N ALA A 78 14.69 -1.02 -8.61
CA ALA A 78 16.00 -0.59 -9.13
C ALA A 78 16.00 0.84 -9.69
N ARG A 79 14.83 1.38 -10.09
CA ARG A 79 14.72 2.75 -10.62
C ARG A 79 14.56 3.76 -9.46
N VAL A 80 15.61 3.91 -8.67
CA VAL A 80 15.62 4.71 -7.44
C VAL A 80 15.21 6.16 -7.70
N ASP A 81 15.77 6.79 -8.75
CA ASP A 81 15.46 8.19 -9.05
C ASP A 81 13.97 8.40 -9.34
N ASP A 82 13.34 7.48 -10.08
CA ASP A 82 11.90 7.56 -10.37
C ASP A 82 11.05 7.33 -9.12
N ILE A 83 11.54 6.56 -8.17
CA ILE A 83 10.85 6.35 -6.89
C ILE A 83 10.96 7.61 -6.01
N GLU A 84 12.14 8.21 -5.96
CA GLU A 84 12.42 9.35 -5.08
C GLU A 84 11.88 10.69 -5.59
N MET A 85 11.96 10.96 -6.89
CA MET A 85 11.65 12.27 -7.45
C MET A 85 10.15 12.60 -7.42
N ASP A 86 9.85 13.85 -7.12
CA ASP A 86 8.50 14.40 -7.17
C ASP A 86 8.57 15.86 -7.64
N VAL A 87 7.43 16.45 -7.96
CA VAL A 87 7.35 17.83 -8.49
C VAL A 87 7.91 18.86 -7.52
N ARG A 88 7.73 18.67 -6.22
CA ARG A 88 8.14 19.62 -5.18
C ARG A 88 9.35 19.17 -4.36
N GLY A 89 10.07 18.15 -4.82
CA GLY A 89 11.22 17.64 -4.08
C GLY A 89 11.43 16.16 -4.30
N GLU A 90 11.77 15.47 -3.23
CA GLU A 90 12.02 14.03 -3.30
C GLU A 90 11.67 13.33 -1.99
N SER A 91 11.27 12.07 -2.09
CA SER A 91 11.25 11.15 -0.95
C SER A 91 12.60 10.45 -0.88
N LYS A 92 13.09 10.15 0.32
CA LYS A 92 14.32 9.38 0.47
C LYS A 92 13.99 7.89 0.55
N LEU A 93 14.59 7.11 -0.34
CA LEU A 93 14.43 5.66 -0.39
C LEU A 93 15.55 4.97 0.39
N PHE A 94 15.14 4.09 1.30
CA PHE A 94 16.07 3.27 2.07
C PHE A 94 15.76 1.79 1.82
N PHE A 95 16.81 1.00 1.66
CA PHE A 95 16.69 -0.45 1.49
C PHE A 95 16.85 -1.15 2.84
N CYS A 96 15.90 -2.05 3.16
CA CYS A 96 16.02 -2.90 4.34
C CYS A 96 17.12 -3.93 4.15
N ASP A 97 17.82 -4.23 5.23
CA ASP A 97 18.69 -5.40 5.28
C ASP A 97 17.81 -6.66 5.14
N PRO A 98 18.08 -7.56 4.17
CA PRO A 98 17.26 -8.75 3.97
C PRO A 98 17.20 -9.70 5.18
N ASN A 99 18.14 -9.58 6.13
CA ASN A 99 18.15 -10.36 7.36
C ASN A 99 17.47 -9.66 8.54
N ARG A 100 16.83 -8.52 8.31
CA ARG A 100 16.19 -7.69 9.34
C ARG A 100 14.68 -7.63 9.13
N SER A 101 13.99 -8.74 9.36
CA SER A 101 12.53 -8.83 9.27
C SER A 101 11.81 -7.88 10.23
N ASP A 102 12.44 -7.53 11.36
CA ASP A 102 11.93 -6.56 12.32
C ASP A 102 11.74 -5.17 11.72
N GLN A 103 12.47 -4.84 10.65
CA GLN A 103 12.37 -3.54 9.99
C GLN A 103 11.05 -3.37 9.19
N LYS A 104 10.40 -4.47 8.78
CA LYS A 104 9.18 -4.47 7.97
C LYS A 104 8.00 -5.20 8.63
N GLY A 105 8.05 -5.39 9.95
CA GLY A 105 7.04 -6.19 10.65
C GLY A 105 5.61 -5.69 10.47
N ARG A 106 5.40 -4.41 10.23
CA ARG A 106 4.05 -3.82 10.07
C ARG A 106 3.43 -4.14 8.72
N ILE A 107 4.21 -4.06 7.64
CA ILE A 107 3.72 -4.43 6.31
C ILE A 107 3.44 -5.93 6.24
N GLU A 108 4.24 -6.76 6.91
CA GLU A 108 4.02 -8.20 6.98
C GLU A 108 2.68 -8.54 7.62
N LYS A 109 2.27 -7.82 8.67
CA LYS A 109 0.96 -8.00 9.30
C LYS A 109 -0.18 -7.68 8.35
N ASN A 110 -0.06 -6.59 7.59
CA ASN A 110 -1.06 -6.25 6.57
C ASN A 110 -1.07 -7.26 5.42
N HIS A 111 0.08 -7.82 5.06
CA HIS A 111 0.14 -8.92 4.09
C HIS A 111 -0.66 -10.14 4.56
N THR A 112 -0.62 -10.45 5.86
CA THR A 112 -1.44 -11.52 6.44
C THR A 112 -2.92 -11.24 6.24
N LEU A 113 -3.38 -10.01 6.52
CA LEU A 113 -4.77 -9.61 6.33
C LEU A 113 -5.18 -9.64 4.85
N ILE A 114 -4.29 -9.23 3.94
CA ILE A 114 -4.52 -9.34 2.50
C ILE A 114 -4.65 -10.81 2.10
N ARG A 115 -3.81 -11.71 2.64
CA ARG A 115 -3.83 -13.14 2.32
C ARG A 115 -5.08 -13.86 2.81
N ASP A 116 -5.78 -13.31 3.79
CA ASP A 116 -7.09 -13.83 4.19
C ASP A 116 -8.13 -13.67 3.07
N ILE A 117 -8.00 -12.63 2.24
CA ILE A 117 -8.90 -12.33 1.11
C ILE A 117 -8.33 -12.90 -0.20
N LEU A 118 -7.03 -12.75 -0.41
CA LEU A 118 -6.29 -13.22 -1.58
C LEU A 118 -5.29 -14.30 -1.17
N PRO A 119 -5.70 -15.56 -1.01
CA PRO A 119 -4.83 -16.62 -0.53
C PRO A 119 -3.57 -16.79 -1.38
N LYS A 120 -2.49 -17.22 -0.73
CA LYS A 120 -1.22 -17.47 -1.39
C LYS A 120 -1.40 -18.46 -2.55
N GLY A 121 -0.83 -18.12 -3.72
CA GLY A 121 -0.95 -18.92 -4.93
C GLY A 121 -2.16 -18.59 -5.79
N SER A 122 -3.12 -17.80 -5.30
CA SER A 122 -4.24 -17.35 -6.15
C SER A 122 -3.75 -16.33 -7.19
N SER A 123 -4.30 -16.43 -8.40
CA SER A 123 -3.97 -15.50 -9.48
C SER A 123 -4.65 -14.15 -9.29
N PHE A 124 -3.94 -13.07 -9.62
CA PHE A 124 -4.50 -11.71 -9.65
C PHE A 124 -4.86 -11.27 -11.08
N ASP A 125 -4.70 -12.15 -12.08
CA ASP A 125 -4.80 -11.79 -13.49
C ASP A 125 -6.20 -11.31 -13.90
N ASN A 126 -7.24 -11.78 -13.22
CA ASN A 126 -8.63 -11.40 -13.48
C ASN A 126 -9.14 -10.29 -12.57
N LEU A 127 -8.29 -9.74 -11.71
CA LEU A 127 -8.65 -8.66 -10.81
C LEU A 127 -8.46 -7.30 -11.47
N THR A 128 -9.22 -6.32 -11.00
CA THR A 128 -9.12 -4.92 -11.42
C THR A 128 -8.52 -4.09 -10.29
N GLN A 129 -8.12 -2.85 -10.60
CA GLN A 129 -7.68 -1.91 -9.57
C GLN A 129 -8.78 -1.65 -8.54
N GLU A 130 -10.05 -1.60 -8.97
CA GLU A 130 -11.21 -1.45 -8.07
C GLU A 130 -11.33 -2.62 -7.10
N ASP A 131 -11.08 -3.85 -7.56
CA ASP A 131 -11.05 -5.03 -6.68
C ASP A 131 -9.98 -4.87 -5.61
N ILE A 132 -8.79 -4.39 -5.98
CA ILE A 132 -7.68 -4.16 -5.04
C ILE A 132 -8.02 -3.04 -4.06
N ASN A 133 -8.62 -1.96 -4.52
CA ASN A 133 -9.09 -0.88 -3.66
C ASN A 133 -10.12 -1.39 -2.63
N LEU A 134 -11.01 -2.26 -3.05
CA LEU A 134 -11.99 -2.88 -2.17
C LEU A 134 -11.30 -3.76 -1.08
N VAL A 135 -10.34 -4.58 -1.49
CA VAL A 135 -9.56 -5.40 -0.54
C VAL A 135 -8.89 -4.51 0.49
N CYS A 136 -8.16 -3.49 0.06
CA CYS A 136 -7.47 -2.57 0.97
C CYS A 136 -8.43 -1.80 1.86
N SER A 137 -9.60 -1.41 1.34
CA SER A 137 -10.63 -0.73 2.12
C SER A 137 -11.14 -1.60 3.27
N HIS A 138 -11.37 -2.88 3.02
CA HIS A 138 -11.77 -3.82 4.07
C HIS A 138 -10.64 -4.04 5.08
N VAL A 139 -9.41 -4.25 4.63
CA VAL A 139 -8.24 -4.41 5.52
C VAL A 139 -8.08 -3.19 6.44
N ASN A 140 -8.16 -1.97 5.88
CA ASN A 140 -8.03 -0.74 6.66
C ASN A 140 -9.16 -0.50 7.64
N SER A 141 -10.31 -1.12 7.44
CA SER A 141 -11.51 -0.92 8.27
C SER A 141 -11.63 -1.95 9.40
N VAL A 142 -10.72 -2.91 9.49
CA VAL A 142 -10.66 -3.87 10.61
C VAL A 142 -10.29 -3.12 11.89
N LYS A 143 -11.09 -3.30 12.94
CA LYS A 143 -10.75 -2.78 14.26
C LYS A 143 -9.62 -3.60 14.87
N ARG A 144 -8.66 -2.92 15.48
CA ARG A 144 -7.44 -3.54 16.00
C ARG A 144 -7.25 -3.27 17.48
N ALA A 145 -6.98 -4.33 18.24
CA ALA A 145 -6.71 -4.22 19.67
C ALA A 145 -5.48 -3.33 19.94
N ALA A 146 -4.45 -3.42 19.08
CA ALA A 146 -3.24 -2.59 19.17
C ALA A 146 -3.53 -1.08 19.06
N PHE A 147 -4.66 -0.69 18.50
CA PHE A 147 -5.11 0.70 18.35
C PHE A 147 -6.31 1.03 19.24
N ASN A 148 -6.48 0.31 20.34
CA ASN A 148 -7.61 0.49 21.26
C ASN A 148 -8.98 0.37 20.57
N GLY A 149 -9.11 -0.56 19.63
CA GLY A 149 -10.32 -0.81 18.87
C GLY A 149 -10.55 0.13 17.69
N LYS A 150 -9.59 1.00 17.37
CA LYS A 150 -9.63 1.83 16.18
C LYS A 150 -9.13 1.05 14.95
N SER A 151 -9.59 1.45 13.78
CA SER A 151 -9.07 0.92 12.52
C SER A 151 -7.93 1.78 11.98
N ALA A 152 -7.16 1.21 11.05
CA ALA A 152 -6.13 1.97 10.33
C ALA A 152 -6.76 3.15 9.56
N TYR A 153 -7.93 2.95 8.96
CA TYR A 153 -8.68 4.00 8.28
C TYR A 153 -8.97 5.19 9.22
N GLU A 154 -9.46 4.91 10.43
CA GLU A 154 -9.78 5.97 11.41
C GLU A 154 -8.54 6.77 11.80
N LEU A 155 -7.43 6.10 12.07
CA LEU A 155 -6.17 6.76 12.45
C LEU A 155 -5.60 7.60 11.30
N PHE A 156 -5.63 7.06 10.09
CA PHE A 156 -5.13 7.75 8.90
C PHE A 156 -5.95 9.00 8.60
N THR A 157 -7.28 8.88 8.57
CA THR A 157 -8.16 10.01 8.23
C THR A 157 -8.22 11.06 9.31
N PHE A 158 -8.02 10.70 10.57
CA PHE A 158 -7.86 11.66 11.66
C PHE A 158 -6.64 12.57 11.41
N THR A 159 -5.55 12.00 10.89
CA THR A 159 -4.30 12.75 10.65
C THR A 159 -4.32 13.51 9.32
N TYR A 160 -4.77 12.87 8.24
CA TYR A 160 -4.64 13.39 6.87
C TYR A 160 -5.96 13.80 6.22
N GLY A 161 -7.10 13.38 6.78
CA GLY A 161 -8.42 13.63 6.19
C GLY A 161 -8.87 12.55 5.22
N GLU A 162 -10.17 12.57 4.92
CA GLU A 162 -10.80 11.56 4.06
C GLU A 162 -10.47 11.75 2.59
N GLU A 163 -10.20 12.99 2.16
CA GLU A 163 -9.87 13.28 0.76
C GLU A 163 -8.63 12.49 0.30
N LEU A 164 -7.58 12.49 1.12
CA LEU A 164 -6.36 11.76 0.78
C LEU A 164 -6.63 10.25 0.70
N ALA A 165 -7.39 9.69 1.64
CA ALA A 165 -7.77 8.27 1.57
C ALA A 165 -8.48 7.95 0.26
N THR A 166 -9.44 8.77 -0.14
CA THR A 166 -10.18 8.62 -1.40
C THR A 166 -9.27 8.69 -2.62
N LEU A 167 -8.33 9.63 -2.65
CA LEU A 167 -7.35 9.76 -3.74
C LEU A 167 -6.44 8.53 -3.85
N LEU A 168 -6.18 7.85 -2.73
CA LEU A 168 -5.41 6.61 -2.70
C LEU A 168 -6.27 5.37 -2.98
N GLY A 169 -7.56 5.55 -3.26
CA GLY A 169 -8.48 4.47 -3.62
C GLY A 169 -9.15 3.79 -2.43
N ILE A 170 -9.12 4.39 -1.25
CA ILE A 170 -9.58 3.76 -0.02
C ILE A 170 -10.88 4.41 0.47
N SER A 171 -11.87 3.56 0.77
CA SER A 171 -13.17 3.95 1.34
C SER A 171 -13.35 3.34 2.72
N LYS A 172 -14.16 3.99 3.55
CA LYS A 172 -14.56 3.44 4.84
C LYS A 172 -15.57 2.30 4.63
N ILE A 173 -15.36 1.19 5.33
CA ILE A 173 -16.32 0.09 5.40
C ILE A 173 -16.83 0.03 6.85
N ASP A 174 -18.16 0.02 7.02
CA ASP A 174 -18.74 -0.10 8.36
C ASP A 174 -18.34 -1.42 9.00
N PRO A 175 -18.11 -1.46 10.33
CA PRO A 175 -17.60 -2.66 11.00
C PRO A 175 -18.41 -3.92 10.72
N GLU A 176 -19.73 -3.82 10.66
CA GLU A 176 -20.64 -4.96 10.39
C GLU A 176 -20.54 -5.47 8.94
N ASN A 177 -19.97 -4.69 8.03
CA ASN A 177 -19.85 -5.04 6.61
C ASN A 177 -18.44 -5.48 6.24
N VAL A 178 -17.49 -5.46 7.17
CA VAL A 178 -16.10 -5.89 6.90
C VAL A 178 -16.09 -7.39 6.61
N ILE A 179 -15.48 -7.76 5.47
CA ILE A 179 -15.32 -9.16 5.03
C ILE A 179 -13.83 -9.45 4.91
N GLN A 180 -13.34 -10.40 5.70
CA GLN A 180 -11.94 -10.84 5.74
C GLN A 180 -11.81 -12.27 5.23
N SER A 181 -12.39 -12.54 4.06
CA SER A 181 -12.34 -13.86 3.44
C SER A 181 -12.36 -13.73 1.91
N PRO A 182 -12.00 -14.79 1.17
CA PRO A 182 -12.02 -14.77 -0.30
C PRO A 182 -13.39 -14.42 -0.91
N ARG A 183 -14.49 -14.67 -0.18
CA ARG A 183 -15.85 -14.35 -0.66
C ARG A 183 -16.06 -12.84 -0.93
N LEU A 184 -15.19 -11.96 -0.42
CA LEU A 184 -15.29 -10.53 -0.71
C LEU A 184 -15.33 -10.24 -2.21
N LEU A 185 -14.55 -11.00 -2.99
CA LEU A 185 -14.43 -10.80 -4.44
C LEU A 185 -15.29 -11.78 -5.24
N ASP A 186 -16.16 -12.52 -4.60
CA ASP A 186 -17.11 -13.39 -5.33
C ASP A 186 -18.10 -12.51 -6.12
N LYS A 187 -18.22 -12.84 -7.39
CA LYS A 187 -19.11 -12.13 -8.33
C LYS A 187 -20.32 -12.98 -8.67
#